data_6d4d2979d6ba2c438319c55f93387b6a
#
_entry.id   6d4d2979d6ba2c438319c55f93387b6a
#
_cell.length_a   1.000
_cell.length_b   1.000
_cell.length_c   1.000
_cell.angle_alpha   90.00
_cell.angle_beta   90.00
_cell.angle_gamma   90.00
#
_symmetry.space_group_name_H-M   'P 1'
#
loop_
_entity.id
_entity.type
_entity.pdbx_description
1 polymer ?
#
loop_
_entity_poly.entity_id
_entity_poly.type
_entity_poly.pdbx_seq_one_letter_code
_entity_poly.pdbx_strand_id
1 'polypeptide(L)'
;MGTIPGMSSRLRTAVLVLAIAVAFADSSIVVLGVPEVVRDFNVAVDDASWVITAYNLAVVAGAVAVFAALGRVAPRGLAVAGLGAFALASLGCAVAPSFAWLVGFRTAQGLAAALVLVATLPFLGGRAGVRPWILAATVGLAAGPALGGVLTELFSWRAIFAAQAPLVAAGLLALGGAPTLVTGAGRRPGRAWLADATLAALSAALVGALFLVVVLLINGFGWQPLPAALVATTLPVLAAVAERIGRGLPASGSAAAGGTLVAVGLTVLAFLPSARTGLVVAGLALCGAGLGLAAQPLGTLALGGPRLEQDAAWTVFFRHAGLVLALVAVTPVLVSSLDVLEQDAEAVAGEVVLRSELPLTTKARVLSDLADAADESEPSVPDVREALAARDGDDGAVSGLADRVTERLHELIARAFRDPFLLCAGFGLLSALLALGLGHAGGRARAPAIAFVAVALAGGAVALAVDLRLGALDDPAADTDPCRAPTPEGGDGLEAAVERIALGSLSGAACELGVSRAAVLRELAGETSELPTDRLENAVRTNVDRALEAETERGTLDGTIGAFLRGLLANAPLDWIRQALGGL
;
A
#
# COMPACT_ATOMS: atom_id res chain seq x y z
N MET A 1 19.65 -14.39 37.76
CA MET A 1 19.36 -15.23 36.59
C MET A 1 20.70 -15.67 36.00
N GLY A 2 21.04 -16.96 36.13
CA GLY A 2 22.33 -17.50 35.69
C GLY A 2 22.35 -17.67 34.17
N THR A 3 23.49 -17.38 33.56
CA THR A 3 23.79 -17.76 32.18
C THR A 3 23.79 -19.28 32.08
N ILE A 4 23.23 -19.85 31.02
CA ILE A 4 23.32 -21.28 30.75
C ILE A 4 24.81 -21.62 30.62
N PRO A 5 25.38 -22.46 31.51
CA PRO A 5 26.77 -22.90 31.41
C PRO A 5 26.93 -23.65 30.08
N GLY A 6 27.80 -23.16 29.17
CA GLY A 6 28.10 -23.84 27.91
C GLY A 6 27.66 -23.13 26.63
N MET A 7 26.88 -22.06 26.70
CA MET A 7 26.51 -21.32 25.47
C MET A 7 27.71 -20.57 24.87
N SER A 8 28.09 -20.90 23.64
CA SER A 8 29.22 -20.26 22.95
C SER A 8 28.96 -18.77 22.71
N SER A 9 30.05 -17.96 22.63
CA SER A 9 29.94 -16.54 22.36
C SER A 9 29.22 -16.25 21.02
N ARG A 10 29.43 -17.09 20.00
CA ARG A 10 28.75 -17.00 18.70
C ARG A 10 27.25 -17.21 18.83
N LEU A 11 26.81 -18.20 19.60
CA LEU A 11 25.38 -18.48 19.79
C LEU A 11 24.71 -17.33 20.57
N ARG A 12 25.36 -16.78 21.60
CA ARG A 12 24.83 -15.61 22.33
C ARG A 12 24.65 -14.40 21.41
N THR A 13 25.66 -14.09 20.58
CA THR A 13 25.56 -13.02 19.60
C THR A 13 24.41 -13.28 18.61
N ALA A 14 24.26 -14.49 18.09
CA ALA A 14 23.19 -14.82 17.16
C ALA A 14 21.80 -14.65 17.78
N VAL A 15 21.59 -15.09 19.02
CA VAL A 15 20.30 -14.95 19.73
C VAL A 15 19.99 -13.47 20.00
N LEU A 16 20.97 -12.65 20.41
CA LEU A 16 20.74 -11.21 20.59
C LEU A 16 20.46 -10.49 19.26
N VAL A 17 21.17 -10.85 18.20
CA VAL A 17 20.94 -10.30 16.85
C VAL A 17 19.54 -10.66 16.37
N LEU A 18 19.07 -11.89 16.66
CA LEU A 18 17.70 -12.31 16.33
C LEU A 18 16.65 -11.51 17.13
N ALA A 19 16.86 -11.32 18.43
CA ALA A 19 15.93 -10.50 19.24
C ALA A 19 15.86 -9.05 18.75
N ILE A 20 17.01 -8.47 18.36
CA ILE A 20 17.08 -7.13 17.74
C ILE A 20 16.34 -7.13 16.38
N ALA A 21 16.56 -8.14 15.54
CA ALA A 21 15.90 -8.24 14.24
C ALA A 21 14.38 -8.35 14.38
N VAL A 22 13.88 -9.12 15.37
CA VAL A 22 12.45 -9.21 15.68
C VAL A 22 11.89 -7.85 16.10
N ALA A 23 12.58 -7.11 16.99
CA ALA A 23 12.13 -5.79 17.41
C ALA A 23 12.12 -4.76 16.24
N PHE A 24 13.02 -4.89 15.25
CA PHE A 24 12.96 -4.07 14.05
C PHE A 24 11.89 -4.55 13.05
N ALA A 25 11.69 -5.87 12.92
CA ALA A 25 10.67 -6.46 12.08
C ALA A 25 9.26 -6.06 12.53
N ASP A 26 9.07 -5.86 13.83
CA ASP A 26 7.77 -5.54 14.42
C ASP A 26 7.14 -4.23 13.90
N SER A 27 7.95 -3.34 13.34
CA SER A 27 7.48 -2.15 12.64
C SER A 27 6.78 -2.45 11.29
N SER A 28 6.99 -3.62 10.71
CA SER A 28 6.50 -3.98 9.37
C SER A 28 5.81 -5.35 9.30
N ILE A 29 6.06 -6.25 10.26
CA ILE A 29 5.54 -7.63 10.24
C ILE A 29 4.02 -7.69 10.33
N VAL A 30 3.40 -6.72 11.00
CA VAL A 30 1.95 -6.68 11.24
C VAL A 30 1.18 -6.21 10.00
N VAL A 31 1.84 -5.56 9.03
CA VAL A 31 1.17 -4.93 7.88
C VAL A 31 0.28 -5.92 7.12
N LEU A 32 0.75 -7.16 6.88
CA LEU A 32 -0.03 -8.22 6.22
C LEU A 32 -1.14 -8.82 7.11
N GLY A 33 -1.10 -8.60 8.43
CA GLY A 33 -2.15 -9.01 9.35
C GLY A 33 -3.25 -7.97 9.57
N VAL A 34 -3.06 -6.72 9.10
CA VAL A 34 -4.03 -5.64 9.31
C VAL A 34 -5.43 -5.98 8.78
N PRO A 35 -5.60 -6.54 7.57
CA PRO A 35 -6.94 -6.91 7.07
C PRO A 35 -7.69 -7.89 7.97
N GLU A 36 -7.00 -8.86 8.61
CA GLU A 36 -7.63 -9.75 9.58
C GLU A 36 -7.97 -9.03 10.88
N VAL A 37 -7.14 -8.09 11.35
CA VAL A 37 -7.42 -7.27 12.53
C VAL A 37 -8.67 -6.42 12.32
N VAL A 38 -8.83 -5.82 11.13
CA VAL A 38 -10.04 -5.07 10.72
C VAL A 38 -11.28 -5.96 10.86
N ARG A 39 -11.24 -7.16 10.29
CA ARG A 39 -12.37 -8.12 10.34
C ARG A 39 -12.65 -8.63 11.76
N ASP A 40 -11.60 -9.01 12.51
CA ASP A 40 -11.76 -9.59 13.86
C ASP A 40 -12.37 -8.61 14.87
N PHE A 41 -12.00 -7.34 14.78
CA PHE A 41 -12.47 -6.32 15.72
C PHE A 41 -13.56 -5.41 15.15
N ASN A 42 -13.93 -5.59 13.88
CA ASN A 42 -14.91 -4.77 13.17
C ASN A 42 -14.63 -3.27 13.33
N VAL A 43 -13.40 -2.86 12.96
CA VAL A 43 -12.93 -1.47 13.02
C VAL A 43 -12.66 -0.94 11.61
N ALA A 44 -12.72 0.38 11.45
CA ALA A 44 -12.39 1.02 10.19
C ALA A 44 -10.89 0.84 9.84
N VAL A 45 -10.55 0.89 8.55
CA VAL A 45 -9.18 0.67 8.06
C VAL A 45 -8.22 1.76 8.56
N ASP A 46 -8.69 2.99 8.66
CA ASP A 46 -7.93 4.12 9.19
C ASP A 46 -7.62 3.92 10.68
N ASP A 47 -8.56 3.45 11.50
CA ASP A 47 -8.34 3.07 12.88
C ASP A 47 -7.30 1.93 12.99
N ALA A 48 -7.38 0.91 12.14
CA ALA A 48 -6.46 -0.22 12.16
C ALA A 48 -5.00 0.20 11.93
N SER A 49 -4.74 1.32 11.26
CA SER A 49 -3.40 1.90 11.09
C SER A 49 -2.71 2.20 12.43
N TRP A 50 -3.50 2.43 13.51
CA TRP A 50 -2.96 2.65 14.85
C TRP A 50 -2.20 1.45 15.40
N VAL A 51 -2.45 0.23 14.93
CA VAL A 51 -1.66 -0.94 15.33
C VAL A 51 -0.19 -0.78 14.96
N ILE A 52 0.10 -0.11 13.82
CA ILE A 52 1.46 0.16 13.36
C ILE A 52 1.98 1.48 13.95
N THR A 53 1.15 2.52 13.92
CA THR A 53 1.51 3.88 14.32
C THR A 53 1.82 3.97 15.81
N ALA A 54 0.99 3.37 16.70
CA ALA A 54 1.20 3.39 18.14
C ALA A 54 2.53 2.75 18.56
N TYR A 55 2.89 1.62 17.94
CA TYR A 55 4.17 0.98 18.18
C TYR A 55 5.33 1.90 17.81
N ASN A 56 5.35 2.44 16.59
CA ASN A 56 6.45 3.26 16.10
C ASN A 56 6.58 4.58 16.88
N LEU A 57 5.45 5.21 17.22
CA LEU A 57 5.44 6.41 18.06
C LEU A 57 5.96 6.13 19.47
N ALA A 58 5.60 4.97 20.03
CA ALA A 58 6.11 4.53 21.33
C ALA A 58 7.62 4.22 21.28
N VAL A 59 8.15 3.66 20.17
CA VAL A 59 9.60 3.50 19.99
C VAL A 59 10.31 4.86 19.97
N VAL A 60 9.75 5.86 19.27
CA VAL A 60 10.29 7.24 19.26
C VAL A 60 10.36 7.81 20.67
N ALA A 61 9.26 7.76 21.42
CA ALA A 61 9.21 8.23 22.80
C ALA A 61 10.14 7.42 23.72
N GLY A 62 10.16 6.10 23.56
CA GLY A 62 11.03 5.18 24.27
C GLY A 62 12.51 5.44 24.03
N ALA A 63 12.93 5.77 22.81
CA ALA A 63 14.31 6.11 22.49
C ALA A 63 14.80 7.34 23.26
N VAL A 64 13.94 8.37 23.40
CA VAL A 64 14.22 9.55 24.23
C VAL A 64 14.34 9.17 25.72
N ALA A 65 13.42 8.33 26.21
CA ALA A 65 13.44 7.86 27.59
C ALA A 65 14.71 7.02 27.90
N VAL A 66 15.10 6.12 26.98
CA VAL A 66 16.31 5.33 27.08
C VAL A 66 17.55 6.23 27.09
N PHE A 67 17.63 7.21 26.17
CA PHE A 67 18.70 8.20 26.15
C PHE A 67 18.86 8.90 27.51
N ALA A 68 17.76 9.31 28.13
CA ALA A 68 17.76 9.94 29.46
C ALA A 68 18.16 8.98 30.59
N ALA A 69 17.89 7.67 30.44
CA ALA A 69 18.23 6.65 31.42
C ALA A 69 19.69 6.17 31.32
N LEU A 70 20.33 6.35 30.16
CA LEU A 70 21.75 5.98 29.95
C LEU A 70 22.68 6.67 30.95
N GLY A 71 23.54 5.90 31.58
CA GLY A 71 24.44 6.37 32.63
C GLY A 71 23.82 6.48 34.04
N ARG A 72 22.48 6.40 34.17
CA ARG A 72 21.78 6.38 35.46
C ARG A 72 21.35 4.98 35.86
N VAL A 73 21.01 4.14 34.86
CA VAL A 73 20.59 2.76 35.06
C VAL A 73 21.63 1.83 34.44
N ALA A 74 21.91 0.71 35.12
CA ALA A 74 22.86 -0.28 34.62
C ALA A 74 22.38 -0.85 33.27
N PRO A 75 23.25 -0.95 32.24
CA PRO A 75 22.86 -1.43 30.90
C PRO A 75 22.16 -2.79 30.89
N ARG A 76 22.59 -3.67 31.80
CA ARG A 76 21.97 -4.99 31.97
C ARG A 76 20.53 -4.87 32.48
N GLY A 77 20.25 -3.96 33.39
CA GLY A 77 18.90 -3.71 33.88
C GLY A 77 17.98 -3.24 32.77
N LEU A 78 18.45 -2.29 31.94
CA LEU A 78 17.70 -1.80 30.77
C LEU A 78 17.45 -2.93 29.74
N ALA A 79 18.46 -3.75 29.45
CA ALA A 79 18.33 -4.85 28.49
C ALA A 79 17.36 -5.94 29.00
N VAL A 80 17.44 -6.31 30.29
CA VAL A 80 16.51 -7.29 30.90
C VAL A 80 15.10 -6.75 30.91
N ALA A 81 14.91 -5.48 31.30
CA ALA A 81 13.59 -4.84 31.29
C ALA A 81 13.00 -4.78 29.87
N GLY A 82 13.82 -4.40 28.88
CA GLY A 82 13.40 -4.32 27.48
C GLY A 82 12.99 -5.68 26.91
N LEU A 83 13.83 -6.69 27.02
CA LEU A 83 13.56 -8.04 26.51
C LEU A 83 12.33 -8.68 27.20
N GLY A 84 12.25 -8.55 28.53
CA GLY A 84 11.14 -9.09 29.31
C GLY A 84 9.80 -8.37 29.00
N ALA A 85 9.82 -7.03 29.02
CA ALA A 85 8.62 -6.24 28.73
C ALA A 85 8.14 -6.43 27.27
N PHE A 86 9.06 -6.52 26.31
CA PHE A 86 8.70 -6.79 24.91
C PHE A 86 8.02 -8.15 24.77
N ALA A 87 8.58 -9.21 25.37
CA ALA A 87 8.00 -10.55 25.33
C ALA A 87 6.60 -10.59 25.98
N LEU A 88 6.43 -9.93 27.14
CA LEU A 88 5.13 -9.86 27.82
C LEU A 88 4.11 -9.05 27.01
N ALA A 89 4.51 -7.91 26.46
CA ALA A 89 3.63 -7.09 25.60
C ALA A 89 3.25 -7.84 24.32
N SER A 90 4.17 -8.62 23.73
CA SER A 90 3.86 -9.48 22.58
C SER A 90 2.81 -10.53 22.93
N LEU A 91 2.92 -11.20 24.09
CA LEU A 91 1.87 -12.10 24.56
C LEU A 91 0.54 -11.37 24.79
N GLY A 92 0.59 -10.15 25.34
CA GLY A 92 -0.59 -9.30 25.50
C GLY A 92 -1.28 -9.00 24.15
N CYS A 93 -0.50 -8.67 23.11
CA CYS A 93 -1.03 -8.48 21.75
C CYS A 93 -1.70 -9.77 21.22
N ALA A 94 -1.06 -10.92 21.41
CA ALA A 94 -1.57 -12.21 20.93
C ALA A 94 -2.93 -12.59 21.55
N VAL A 95 -3.19 -12.18 22.79
CA VAL A 95 -4.42 -12.49 23.52
C VAL A 95 -5.34 -11.28 23.70
N ALA A 96 -5.11 -10.19 22.97
CA ALA A 96 -5.89 -8.95 23.10
C ALA A 96 -7.39 -9.23 22.87
N PRO A 97 -8.27 -8.87 23.85
CA PRO A 97 -9.71 -9.12 23.74
C PRO A 97 -10.46 -8.04 22.95
N SER A 98 -9.84 -6.89 22.71
CA SER A 98 -10.40 -5.80 21.90
C SER A 98 -9.31 -4.99 21.23
N PHE A 99 -9.69 -4.20 20.25
CA PHE A 99 -8.79 -3.32 19.51
C PHE A 99 -8.03 -2.33 20.43
N ALA A 100 -8.71 -1.74 21.41
CA ALA A 100 -8.09 -0.82 22.36
C ALA A 100 -6.99 -1.50 23.20
N TRP A 101 -7.20 -2.76 23.64
CA TRP A 101 -6.18 -3.54 24.32
C TRP A 101 -5.00 -3.86 23.40
N LEU A 102 -5.26 -4.22 22.13
CA LEU A 102 -4.21 -4.43 21.14
C LEU A 102 -3.34 -3.19 20.98
N VAL A 103 -3.93 -2.00 20.78
CA VAL A 103 -3.20 -0.73 20.65
C VAL A 103 -2.42 -0.39 21.93
N GLY A 104 -3.02 -0.66 23.11
CA GLY A 104 -2.33 -0.50 24.41
C GLY A 104 -1.10 -1.39 24.56
N PHE A 105 -1.21 -2.68 24.22
CA PHE A 105 -0.08 -3.60 24.24
C PHE A 105 0.95 -3.26 23.16
N ARG A 106 0.55 -2.78 21.98
CA ARG A 106 1.45 -2.28 20.93
C ARG A 106 2.26 -1.08 21.42
N THR A 107 1.64 -0.18 22.16
CA THR A 107 2.33 0.97 22.80
C THR A 107 3.37 0.47 23.81
N ALA A 108 3.01 -0.45 24.68
CA ALA A 108 3.93 -1.03 25.67
C ALA A 108 5.09 -1.78 24.97
N GLN A 109 4.79 -2.52 23.91
CA GLN A 109 5.75 -3.26 23.09
C GLN A 109 6.75 -2.31 22.42
N GLY A 110 6.29 -1.16 21.88
CA GLY A 110 7.15 -0.13 21.27
C GLY A 110 8.11 0.53 22.28
N LEU A 111 7.63 0.86 23.48
CA LEU A 111 8.51 1.36 24.56
C LEU A 111 9.57 0.32 24.94
N ALA A 112 9.19 -0.94 25.04
CA ALA A 112 10.11 -2.03 25.33
C ALA A 112 11.11 -2.29 24.18
N ALA A 113 10.66 -2.15 22.91
CA ALA A 113 11.51 -2.26 21.75
C ALA A 113 12.66 -1.24 21.77
N ALA A 114 12.41 0.01 22.13
CA ALA A 114 13.46 1.01 22.27
C ALA A 114 14.56 0.58 23.25
N LEU A 115 14.17 -0.05 24.38
CA LEU A 115 15.12 -0.65 25.34
C LEU A 115 15.89 -1.81 24.69
N VAL A 116 15.22 -2.72 23.99
CA VAL A 116 15.87 -3.85 23.31
C VAL A 116 16.89 -3.33 22.30
N LEU A 117 16.50 -2.40 21.43
CA LEU A 117 17.33 -1.90 20.33
C LEU A 117 18.59 -1.16 20.81
N VAL A 118 18.51 -0.43 21.92
CA VAL A 118 19.62 0.36 22.43
C VAL A 118 20.45 -0.39 23.47
N ALA A 119 19.78 -0.97 24.48
CA ALA A 119 20.49 -1.54 25.65
C ALA A 119 21.10 -2.91 25.39
N THR A 120 20.76 -3.62 24.31
CA THR A 120 21.40 -4.89 23.95
C THR A 120 22.71 -4.69 23.14
N LEU A 121 22.91 -3.54 22.50
CA LEU A 121 24.09 -3.27 21.67
C LEU A 121 25.43 -3.44 22.41
N PRO A 122 25.62 -3.01 23.68
CA PRO A 122 26.85 -3.25 24.44
C PRO A 122 27.19 -4.74 24.62
N PHE A 123 26.18 -5.62 24.60
CA PHE A 123 26.38 -7.08 24.74
C PHE A 123 26.78 -7.76 23.43
N LEU A 124 26.75 -7.04 22.30
CA LEU A 124 27.30 -7.49 21.01
C LEU A 124 28.80 -7.21 20.87
N GLY A 125 29.48 -6.69 21.92
CA GLY A 125 30.92 -6.39 21.90
C GLY A 125 31.27 -4.97 21.48
N GLY A 126 30.44 -3.99 21.80
CA GLY A 126 30.69 -2.56 21.53
C GLY A 126 30.77 -2.26 20.03
N ARG A 127 31.85 -1.67 19.57
CA ARG A 127 32.03 -1.31 18.13
C ARG A 127 31.97 -2.50 17.18
N ALA A 128 32.39 -3.69 17.60
CA ALA A 128 32.28 -4.92 16.80
C ALA A 128 30.81 -5.32 16.57
N GLY A 129 29.93 -4.95 17.49
CA GLY A 129 28.48 -5.20 17.42
C GLY A 129 27.71 -4.30 16.47
N VAL A 130 28.31 -3.20 15.99
CA VAL A 130 27.61 -2.23 15.11
C VAL A 130 27.14 -2.88 13.81
N ARG A 131 28.01 -3.64 13.14
CA ARG A 131 27.65 -4.28 11.86
C ARG A 131 26.52 -5.32 12.01
N PRO A 132 26.58 -6.30 12.92
CA PRO A 132 25.47 -7.23 13.13
C PRO A 132 24.18 -6.54 13.60
N TRP A 133 24.26 -5.44 14.34
CA TRP A 133 23.11 -4.63 14.74
C TRP A 133 22.42 -3.98 13.52
N ILE A 134 23.21 -3.36 12.61
CA ILE A 134 22.68 -2.78 11.37
C ILE A 134 22.08 -3.86 10.47
N LEU A 135 22.74 -5.03 10.39
CA LEU A 135 22.22 -6.16 9.62
C LEU A 135 20.88 -6.65 10.20
N ALA A 136 20.76 -6.79 11.52
CA ALA A 136 19.51 -7.13 12.18
C ALA A 136 18.41 -6.11 11.86
N ALA A 137 18.75 -4.82 11.89
CA ALA A 137 17.83 -3.75 11.54
C ALA A 137 17.36 -3.79 10.08
N THR A 138 18.27 -4.10 9.16
CA THR A 138 17.97 -4.19 7.72
C THR A 138 17.13 -5.42 7.40
N VAL A 139 17.55 -6.59 7.88
CA VAL A 139 16.86 -7.85 7.65
C VAL A 139 15.50 -7.86 8.35
N GLY A 140 15.42 -7.37 9.59
CA GLY A 140 14.18 -7.31 10.35
C GLY A 140 13.12 -6.50 9.59
N LEU A 141 13.43 -5.26 9.23
CA LEU A 141 12.51 -4.41 8.47
C LEU A 141 12.08 -5.05 7.15
N ALA A 142 13.04 -5.56 6.39
CA ALA A 142 12.79 -6.06 5.05
C ALA A 142 12.04 -7.41 5.02
N ALA A 143 12.30 -8.30 5.99
CA ALA A 143 11.69 -9.61 6.07
C ALA A 143 10.34 -9.61 6.84
N GLY A 144 10.05 -8.53 7.56
CA GLY A 144 8.85 -8.43 8.39
C GLY A 144 7.57 -8.79 7.63
N PRO A 145 7.22 -8.11 6.53
CA PRO A 145 5.98 -8.39 5.80
C PRO A 145 5.89 -9.84 5.31
N ALA A 146 6.97 -10.39 4.79
CA ALA A 146 6.99 -11.78 4.33
C ALA A 146 6.70 -12.78 5.47
N LEU A 147 7.33 -12.58 6.63
CA LEU A 147 7.10 -13.41 7.81
C LEU A 147 5.67 -13.21 8.37
N GLY A 148 5.21 -11.96 8.40
CA GLY A 148 3.86 -11.63 8.84
C GLY A 148 2.79 -12.31 7.98
N GLY A 149 2.92 -12.23 6.65
CA GLY A 149 1.98 -12.87 5.72
C GLY A 149 1.94 -14.40 5.87
N VAL A 150 3.10 -15.04 6.01
CA VAL A 150 3.16 -16.49 6.24
C VAL A 150 2.50 -16.89 7.57
N LEU A 151 2.74 -16.15 8.65
CA LEU A 151 2.15 -16.43 9.95
C LEU A 151 0.64 -16.19 9.97
N THR A 152 0.19 -15.14 9.30
CA THR A 152 -1.24 -14.80 9.17
C THR A 152 -1.97 -15.88 8.37
N GLU A 153 -1.45 -16.26 7.21
CA GLU A 153 -2.06 -17.27 6.34
C GLU A 153 -2.13 -18.66 6.98
N LEU A 154 -1.04 -19.11 7.65
CA LEU A 154 -0.98 -20.47 8.21
C LEU A 154 -1.70 -20.61 9.55
N PHE A 155 -1.87 -19.52 10.28
CA PHE A 155 -2.43 -19.54 11.63
C PHE A 155 -3.45 -18.42 11.85
N SER A 156 -2.97 -17.19 12.09
CA SER A 156 -3.75 -15.95 12.22
C SER A 156 -2.80 -14.78 12.48
N TRP A 157 -3.30 -13.55 12.42
CA TRP A 157 -2.54 -12.35 12.81
C TRP A 157 -1.99 -12.44 14.27
N ARG A 158 -2.68 -13.14 15.17
CA ARG A 158 -2.23 -13.34 16.56
C ARG A 158 -0.93 -14.15 16.66
N ALA A 159 -0.69 -15.04 15.70
CA ALA A 159 0.53 -15.85 15.65
C ALA A 159 1.79 -15.00 15.44
N ILE A 160 1.67 -13.83 14.78
CA ILE A 160 2.77 -12.87 14.64
C ILE A 160 3.34 -12.51 16.02
N PHE A 161 2.48 -12.15 16.94
CA PHE A 161 2.89 -11.74 18.29
C PHE A 161 3.28 -12.92 19.18
N ALA A 162 2.54 -14.02 19.09
CA ALA A 162 2.86 -15.25 19.84
C ALA A 162 4.26 -15.78 19.49
N ALA A 163 4.67 -15.73 18.23
CA ALA A 163 5.99 -16.17 17.79
C ALA A 163 7.12 -15.23 18.24
N GLN A 164 6.88 -13.94 18.32
CA GLN A 164 7.87 -12.94 18.76
C GLN A 164 8.27 -13.12 20.23
N ALA A 165 7.32 -13.44 21.09
CA ALA A 165 7.54 -13.52 22.53
C ALA A 165 8.67 -14.47 22.92
N PRO A 166 8.69 -15.76 22.53
CA PRO A 166 9.80 -16.66 22.87
C PRO A 166 11.12 -16.28 22.22
N LEU A 167 11.10 -15.74 20.98
CA LEU A 167 12.31 -15.33 20.27
C LEU A 167 13.02 -14.19 20.99
N VAL A 168 12.28 -13.17 21.46
CA VAL A 168 12.87 -12.06 22.20
C VAL A 168 13.21 -12.46 23.63
N ALA A 169 12.38 -13.26 24.30
CA ALA A 169 12.68 -13.77 25.64
C ALA A 169 13.97 -14.60 25.68
N ALA A 170 14.29 -15.35 24.62
CA ALA A 170 15.57 -16.07 24.50
C ALA A 170 16.78 -15.13 24.62
N GLY A 171 16.63 -13.85 24.25
CA GLY A 171 17.65 -12.82 24.45
C GLY A 171 18.07 -12.65 25.91
N LEU A 172 17.19 -12.89 26.89
CA LEU A 172 17.51 -12.86 28.31
C LEU A 172 18.60 -13.87 28.69
N LEU A 173 18.55 -15.06 28.06
CA LEU A 173 19.55 -16.13 28.27
C LEU A 173 20.90 -15.76 27.60
N ALA A 174 20.87 -14.91 26.60
CA ALA A 174 22.05 -14.49 25.86
C ALA A 174 22.77 -13.27 26.47
N LEU A 175 22.20 -12.57 27.47
CA LEU A 175 22.82 -11.49 28.21
C LEU A 175 23.97 -11.96 29.12
N GLY A 176 24.89 -12.78 28.58
CA GLY A 176 26.05 -13.28 29.29
C GLY A 176 27.26 -12.35 29.16
N GLY A 177 28.10 -12.29 30.21
CA GLY A 177 29.30 -11.46 30.24
C GLY A 177 29.05 -10.00 30.63
N ALA A 178 30.14 -9.23 30.73
CA ALA A 178 30.07 -7.80 30.99
C ALA A 178 29.73 -7.02 29.70
N PRO A 179 28.88 -5.97 29.78
CA PRO A 179 28.62 -5.11 28.62
C PRO A 179 29.87 -4.33 28.23
N THR A 180 30.16 -4.24 26.94
CA THR A 180 31.27 -3.44 26.43
C THR A 180 30.74 -2.04 26.12
N LEU A 181 30.90 -1.13 27.08
CA LEU A 181 30.50 0.27 26.92
C LEU A 181 31.56 1.04 26.10
N VAL A 182 31.09 1.86 25.16
CA VAL A 182 31.93 2.78 24.41
C VAL A 182 31.73 4.19 24.95
N THR A 183 32.63 4.61 25.87
CA THR A 183 32.58 5.92 26.51
C THR A 183 33.73 6.76 26.01
N GLY A 184 33.46 7.76 25.19
CA GLY A 184 34.44 8.72 24.68
C GLY A 184 34.10 10.14 25.09
N ALA A 185 35.13 11.00 25.15
CA ALA A 185 34.95 12.44 25.30
C ALA A 185 34.67 13.08 23.93
N GLY A 186 33.86 14.13 23.92
CA GLY A 186 33.57 14.88 22.71
C GLY A 186 32.07 14.96 22.35
N ARG A 187 31.80 15.79 21.35
CA ARG A 187 30.44 15.94 20.79
C ARG A 187 30.24 14.95 19.67
N ARG A 188 28.99 14.54 19.47
CA ARG A 188 28.57 13.71 18.33
C ARG A 188 28.88 14.44 17.01
N PRO A 189 29.53 13.80 16.01
CA PRO A 189 29.89 14.46 14.77
C PRO A 189 28.65 14.91 13.97
N GLY A 190 28.74 16.06 13.29
CA GLY A 190 27.66 16.55 12.41
C GLY A 190 27.30 15.54 11.31
N ARG A 191 28.25 14.75 10.83
CA ARG A 191 28.05 13.67 9.84
C ARG A 191 27.15 12.55 10.38
N ALA A 192 27.18 12.27 11.68
CA ALA A 192 26.29 11.26 12.28
C ALA A 192 24.83 11.73 12.31
N TRP A 193 24.59 13.02 12.59
CA TRP A 193 23.26 13.61 12.50
C TRP A 193 22.71 13.60 11.07
N LEU A 194 23.56 13.91 10.09
CA LEU A 194 23.16 13.86 8.69
C LEU A 194 22.87 12.43 8.23
N ALA A 195 23.65 11.44 8.72
CA ALA A 195 23.40 10.03 8.44
C ALA A 195 22.07 9.57 9.05
N ASP A 196 21.72 10.01 10.26
CA ASP A 196 20.41 9.71 10.87
C ASP A 196 19.26 10.34 10.10
N ALA A 197 19.38 11.61 9.68
CA ALA A 197 18.38 12.25 8.84
C ALA A 197 18.19 11.52 7.50
N THR A 198 19.30 11.06 6.91
CA THR A 198 19.27 10.24 5.68
C THR A 198 18.58 8.90 5.92
N LEU A 199 18.86 8.24 7.05
CA LEU A 199 18.18 6.99 7.45
C LEU A 199 16.70 7.21 7.74
N ALA A 200 16.33 8.34 8.34
CA ALA A 200 14.92 8.69 8.56
C ALA A 200 14.16 8.78 7.24
N ALA A 201 14.71 9.52 6.26
CA ALA A 201 14.10 9.64 4.94
C ALA A 201 14.04 8.30 4.19
N LEU A 202 15.11 7.48 4.25
CA LEU A 202 15.12 6.14 3.66
C LEU A 202 14.08 5.21 4.30
N SER A 203 13.95 5.27 5.63
CA SER A 203 12.99 4.46 6.38
C SER A 203 11.56 4.91 6.09
N ALA A 204 11.31 6.21 5.95
CA ALA A 204 10.03 6.76 5.52
C ALA A 204 9.63 6.21 4.15
N ALA A 205 10.53 6.28 3.17
CA ALA A 205 10.28 5.76 1.82
C ALA A 205 9.91 4.28 1.83
N LEU A 206 10.67 3.45 2.54
CA LEU A 206 10.53 1.99 2.49
C LEU A 206 9.33 1.47 3.26
N VAL A 207 9.01 2.05 4.42
CA VAL A 207 7.86 1.59 5.20
C VAL A 207 6.56 2.08 4.59
N GLY A 208 6.51 3.34 4.13
CA GLY A 208 5.39 3.80 3.33
C GLY A 208 5.16 2.91 2.10
N ALA A 209 6.24 2.55 1.39
CA ALA A 209 6.16 1.64 0.26
C ALA A 209 5.63 0.25 0.61
N LEU A 210 6.14 -0.36 1.67
CA LEU A 210 5.70 -1.69 2.11
C LEU A 210 4.23 -1.68 2.54
N PHE A 211 3.80 -0.62 3.25
CA PHE A 211 2.40 -0.43 3.60
C PHE A 211 1.53 -0.33 2.35
N LEU A 212 1.89 0.54 1.40
CA LEU A 212 1.15 0.74 0.16
C LEU A 212 1.09 -0.53 -0.71
N VAL A 213 2.23 -1.24 -0.86
CA VAL A 213 2.27 -2.48 -1.65
C VAL A 213 1.35 -3.54 -1.05
N VAL A 214 1.33 -3.68 0.27
CA VAL A 214 0.47 -4.67 0.94
C VAL A 214 -1.01 -4.31 0.75
N VAL A 215 -1.38 -3.05 0.97
CA VAL A 215 -2.75 -2.59 0.77
C VAL A 215 -3.16 -2.76 -0.71
N LEU A 216 -2.30 -2.39 -1.65
CA LEU A 216 -2.55 -2.55 -3.08
C LEU A 216 -2.75 -4.02 -3.48
N LEU A 217 -1.87 -4.92 -3.03
CA LEU A 217 -1.94 -6.33 -3.45
C LEU A 217 -3.12 -7.06 -2.82
N ILE A 218 -3.40 -6.85 -1.53
CA ILE A 218 -4.44 -7.59 -0.80
C ILE A 218 -5.80 -6.93 -0.98
N ASN A 219 -5.94 -5.65 -0.62
CA ASN A 219 -7.24 -4.96 -0.67
C ASN A 219 -7.57 -4.47 -2.09
N GLY A 220 -6.55 -4.05 -2.87
CA GLY A 220 -6.75 -3.55 -4.21
C GLY A 220 -6.87 -4.65 -5.27
N PHE A 221 -5.93 -5.60 -5.30
CA PHE A 221 -5.89 -6.66 -6.32
C PHE A 221 -6.43 -8.01 -5.84
N GLY A 222 -6.96 -8.09 -4.62
CA GLY A 222 -7.58 -9.29 -4.07
C GLY A 222 -6.60 -10.48 -3.85
N TRP A 223 -5.31 -10.21 -3.69
CA TRP A 223 -4.33 -11.28 -3.51
C TRP A 223 -4.44 -11.89 -2.12
N GLN A 224 -4.22 -13.20 -2.05
CA GLN A 224 -4.06 -13.89 -0.77
C GLN A 224 -2.75 -13.46 -0.08
N PRO A 225 -2.68 -13.46 1.27
CA PRO A 225 -1.50 -13.04 2.03
C PRO A 225 -0.20 -13.77 1.65
N LEU A 226 -0.25 -15.07 1.34
CA LEU A 226 0.94 -15.85 1.01
C LEU A 226 1.58 -15.47 -0.32
N PRO A 227 0.87 -15.34 -1.46
CA PRO A 227 1.42 -14.79 -2.70
C PRO A 227 2.00 -13.38 -2.52
N ALA A 228 1.31 -12.50 -1.79
CA ALA A 228 1.81 -11.15 -1.50
C ALA A 228 3.11 -11.19 -0.67
N ALA A 229 3.18 -12.05 0.34
CA ALA A 229 4.38 -12.29 1.15
C ALA A 229 5.56 -12.81 0.30
N LEU A 230 5.31 -13.74 -0.62
CA LEU A 230 6.33 -14.26 -1.53
C LEU A 230 6.92 -13.16 -2.42
N VAL A 231 6.08 -12.29 -2.98
CA VAL A 231 6.54 -11.12 -3.75
C VAL A 231 7.31 -10.14 -2.86
N ALA A 232 6.85 -9.89 -1.64
CA ALA A 232 7.55 -9.04 -0.69
C ALA A 232 8.95 -9.56 -0.31
N THR A 233 9.24 -10.89 -0.41
CA THR A 233 10.56 -11.46 -0.15
C THR A 233 11.63 -10.98 -1.13
N THR A 234 11.25 -10.44 -2.29
CA THR A 234 12.16 -9.83 -3.25
C THR A 234 12.99 -8.71 -2.60
N LEU A 235 12.38 -7.91 -1.73
CA LEU A 235 13.07 -6.79 -1.07
C LEU A 235 14.22 -7.26 -0.16
N PRO A 236 14.05 -8.16 0.84
CA PRO A 236 15.15 -8.61 1.69
C PRO A 236 16.22 -9.39 0.92
N VAL A 237 15.83 -10.18 -0.09
CA VAL A 237 16.80 -10.92 -0.92
C VAL A 237 17.72 -9.96 -1.66
N LEU A 238 17.17 -8.98 -2.36
CA LEU A 238 17.96 -7.99 -3.10
C LEU A 238 18.75 -7.07 -2.16
N ALA A 239 18.23 -6.75 -0.97
CA ALA A 239 18.98 -6.01 0.03
C ALA A 239 20.24 -6.78 0.49
N ALA A 240 20.13 -8.08 0.72
CA ALA A 240 21.26 -8.92 1.11
C ALA A 240 22.30 -9.05 -0.02
N VAL A 241 21.89 -9.13 -1.27
CA VAL A 241 22.78 -9.17 -2.44
C VAL A 241 23.48 -7.83 -2.62
N ALA A 242 22.73 -6.73 -2.60
CA ALA A 242 23.27 -5.39 -2.82
C ALA A 242 24.23 -4.94 -1.69
N GLU A 243 23.96 -5.35 -0.43
CA GLU A 243 24.89 -5.12 0.70
C GLU A 243 26.28 -5.74 0.42
N ARG A 244 26.31 -6.94 -0.19
CA ARG A 244 27.59 -7.58 -0.55
C ARG A 244 28.33 -6.85 -1.67
N ILE A 245 27.59 -6.40 -2.69
CA ILE A 245 28.13 -5.65 -3.85
C ILE A 245 28.62 -4.28 -3.40
N GLY A 246 27.91 -3.60 -2.50
CA GLY A 246 28.24 -2.26 -1.97
C GLY A 246 29.47 -2.22 -1.09
N ARG A 247 30.02 -3.37 -0.66
CA ARG A 247 31.20 -3.43 0.19
C ARG A 247 32.41 -2.82 -0.53
N GLY A 248 33.00 -1.79 0.08
CA GLY A 248 34.14 -1.07 -0.47
C GLY A 248 33.79 0.17 -1.27
N LEU A 249 32.52 0.44 -1.54
CA LEU A 249 32.10 1.71 -2.14
C LEU A 249 32.20 2.87 -1.11
N PRO A 250 32.47 4.10 -1.57
CA PRO A 250 32.43 5.28 -0.71
C PRO A 250 31.04 5.44 -0.07
N ALA A 251 30.98 5.68 1.25
CA ALA A 251 29.74 5.69 2.01
C ALA A 251 28.67 6.65 1.46
N SER A 252 29.08 7.88 1.06
CA SER A 252 28.18 8.87 0.47
C SER A 252 27.65 8.44 -0.89
N GLY A 253 28.50 7.87 -1.75
CA GLY A 253 28.11 7.39 -3.07
C GLY A 253 27.17 6.19 -2.99
N SER A 254 27.50 5.21 -2.13
CA SER A 254 26.68 4.03 -1.91
C SER A 254 25.30 4.40 -1.33
N ALA A 255 25.27 5.31 -0.34
CA ALA A 255 24.00 5.77 0.24
C ALA A 255 23.16 6.59 -0.74
N ALA A 256 23.78 7.48 -1.54
CA ALA A 256 23.09 8.25 -2.55
C ALA A 256 22.51 7.35 -3.66
N ALA A 257 23.30 6.40 -4.16
CA ALA A 257 22.83 5.39 -5.11
C ALA A 257 21.67 4.56 -4.54
N GLY A 258 21.78 4.18 -3.24
CA GLY A 258 20.73 3.45 -2.55
C GLY A 258 19.42 4.22 -2.47
N GLY A 259 19.45 5.47 -2.02
CA GLY A 259 18.26 6.34 -1.99
C GLY A 259 17.64 6.56 -3.36
N THR A 260 18.48 6.71 -4.40
CA THR A 260 18.02 6.85 -5.79
C THR A 260 17.34 5.58 -6.31
N LEU A 261 17.91 4.40 -6.04
CA LEU A 261 17.28 3.13 -6.43
C LEU A 261 15.93 2.93 -5.75
N VAL A 262 15.80 3.33 -4.46
CA VAL A 262 14.50 3.34 -3.77
C VAL A 262 13.53 4.28 -4.47
N ALA A 263 13.93 5.51 -4.78
CA ALA A 263 13.07 6.46 -5.48
C ALA A 263 12.62 5.95 -6.84
N VAL A 264 13.53 5.36 -7.65
CA VAL A 264 13.20 4.76 -8.95
C VAL A 264 12.27 3.57 -8.80
N GLY A 265 12.53 2.66 -7.84
CA GLY A 265 11.66 1.52 -7.57
C GLY A 265 10.24 1.92 -7.20
N LEU A 266 10.10 2.97 -6.38
CA LEU A 266 8.80 3.53 -5.99
C LEU A 266 8.11 4.26 -7.15
N THR A 267 8.88 4.90 -8.04
CA THR A 267 8.32 5.46 -9.28
C THR A 267 7.80 4.36 -10.20
N VAL A 268 8.49 3.23 -10.32
CA VAL A 268 7.97 2.06 -11.07
C VAL A 268 6.65 1.58 -10.48
N LEU A 269 6.53 1.53 -9.14
CA LEU A 269 5.27 1.15 -8.46
C LEU A 269 4.18 2.22 -8.63
N ALA A 270 4.53 3.50 -8.69
CA ALA A 270 3.57 4.59 -8.93
C ALA A 270 2.93 4.54 -10.32
N PHE A 271 3.65 4.01 -11.32
CA PHE A 271 3.19 3.93 -12.70
C PHE A 271 2.85 2.49 -13.13
N LEU A 272 2.28 1.70 -12.21
CA LEU A 272 1.72 0.40 -12.56
C LEU A 272 0.51 0.58 -13.48
N PRO A 273 0.49 -0.07 -14.66
CA PRO A 273 -0.68 0.02 -15.56
C PRO A 273 -1.87 -0.80 -15.06
N SER A 274 -1.63 -1.88 -14.34
CA SER A 274 -2.62 -2.78 -13.74
C SER A 274 -1.92 -3.76 -12.77
N ALA A 275 -2.57 -4.86 -12.38
CA ALA A 275 -2.03 -5.89 -11.47
C ALA A 275 -0.84 -6.71 -12.05
N ARG A 276 0.15 -6.06 -12.66
CA ARG A 276 1.31 -6.71 -13.29
C ARG A 276 2.38 -7.09 -12.29
N THR A 277 2.35 -8.34 -11.84
CA THR A 277 3.30 -8.92 -10.87
C THR A 277 4.77 -8.64 -11.21
N GLY A 278 5.16 -8.71 -12.48
CA GLY A 278 6.56 -8.48 -12.90
C GLY A 278 7.06 -7.06 -12.58
N LEU A 279 6.21 -6.04 -12.72
CA LEU A 279 6.55 -4.65 -12.38
C LEU A 279 6.60 -4.44 -10.86
N VAL A 280 5.69 -5.08 -10.11
CA VAL A 280 5.73 -5.04 -8.64
C VAL A 280 7.04 -5.64 -8.12
N VAL A 281 7.43 -6.82 -8.64
CA VAL A 281 8.71 -7.46 -8.32
C VAL A 281 9.89 -6.58 -8.69
N ALA A 282 9.88 -5.94 -9.88
CA ALA A 282 10.95 -5.04 -10.31
C ALA A 282 11.08 -3.81 -9.39
N GLY A 283 9.96 -3.17 -9.02
CA GLY A 283 9.93 -2.05 -8.08
C GLY A 283 10.49 -2.43 -6.70
N LEU A 284 10.04 -3.56 -6.14
CA LEU A 284 10.54 -4.07 -4.86
C LEU A 284 12.01 -4.51 -4.92
N ALA A 285 12.46 -5.06 -6.05
CA ALA A 285 13.86 -5.40 -6.28
C ALA A 285 14.77 -4.17 -6.22
N LEU A 286 14.36 -3.07 -6.88
CA LEU A 286 15.07 -1.79 -6.83
C LEU A 286 15.08 -1.20 -5.41
N CYS A 287 13.96 -1.23 -4.71
CA CYS A 287 13.86 -0.81 -3.31
C CYS A 287 14.79 -1.62 -2.40
N GLY A 288 14.81 -2.94 -2.56
CA GLY A 288 15.69 -3.84 -1.82
C GLY A 288 17.17 -3.58 -2.11
N ALA A 289 17.53 -3.45 -3.38
CA ALA A 289 18.91 -3.11 -3.77
C ALA A 289 19.34 -1.76 -3.17
N GLY A 290 18.44 -0.77 -3.20
CA GLY A 290 18.69 0.54 -2.59
C GLY A 290 18.92 0.47 -1.09
N LEU A 291 18.08 -0.28 -0.36
CA LEU A 291 18.26 -0.51 1.07
C LEU A 291 19.61 -1.18 1.38
N GLY A 292 19.96 -2.23 0.63
CA GLY A 292 21.22 -2.95 0.82
C GLY A 292 22.45 -2.08 0.61
N LEU A 293 22.45 -1.18 -0.37
CA LEU A 293 23.54 -0.23 -0.61
C LEU A 293 23.65 0.83 0.47
N ALA A 294 22.53 1.30 1.02
CA ALA A 294 22.50 2.46 1.92
C ALA A 294 22.63 2.11 3.41
N ALA A 295 22.04 0.99 3.86
CA ALA A 295 21.86 0.71 5.29
C ALA A 295 23.19 0.60 6.07
N GLN A 296 24.16 -0.16 5.57
CA GLN A 296 25.43 -0.37 6.27
C GLN A 296 26.28 0.91 6.36
N PRO A 297 26.54 1.67 5.26
CA PRO A 297 27.32 2.88 5.35
C PRO A 297 26.64 3.96 6.21
N LEU A 298 25.33 4.14 6.08
CA LEU A 298 24.60 5.12 6.88
C LEU A 298 24.59 4.76 8.37
N GLY A 299 24.27 3.51 8.72
CA GLY A 299 24.28 3.04 10.09
C GLY A 299 25.66 3.13 10.74
N THR A 300 26.73 2.84 9.99
CA THR A 300 28.10 2.97 10.49
C THR A 300 28.47 4.43 10.76
N LEU A 301 28.05 5.36 9.93
CA LEU A 301 28.24 6.80 10.14
C LEU A 301 27.40 7.33 11.31
N ALA A 302 26.15 6.92 11.41
CA ALA A 302 25.23 7.30 12.47
C ALA A 302 25.72 6.85 13.85
N LEU A 303 26.26 5.62 13.95
CA LEU A 303 26.82 5.03 15.16
C LEU A 303 28.30 5.36 15.34
N GLY A 304 28.83 6.33 14.60
CA GLY A 304 30.26 6.73 14.61
C GLY A 304 30.67 7.72 15.69
N GLY A 305 29.77 8.13 16.58
CA GLY A 305 30.02 9.08 17.65
C GLY A 305 30.84 8.51 18.83
N PRO A 306 31.18 9.33 19.81
CA PRO A 306 32.04 8.92 20.93
C PRO A 306 31.34 8.02 21.95
N ARG A 307 29.99 8.02 21.98
CA ARG A 307 29.16 7.27 22.94
C ARG A 307 28.14 6.43 22.18
N LEU A 308 28.49 5.17 21.93
CA LEU A 308 27.78 4.27 21.02
C LEU A 308 26.31 4.08 21.40
N GLU A 309 25.97 3.95 22.68
CA GLU A 309 24.63 3.73 23.18
C GLU A 309 23.74 4.98 22.97
N GLN A 310 24.32 6.18 23.13
CA GLN A 310 23.63 7.44 22.85
C GLN A 310 23.39 7.62 21.35
N ASP A 311 24.39 7.25 20.53
CA ASP A 311 24.26 7.28 19.08
C ASP A 311 23.16 6.31 18.63
N ALA A 312 23.10 5.11 19.23
CA ALA A 312 22.06 4.12 18.93
C ALA A 312 20.67 4.64 19.29
N ALA A 313 20.50 5.30 20.44
CA ALA A 313 19.23 5.91 20.83
C ALA A 313 18.76 6.94 19.81
N TRP A 314 19.65 7.82 19.33
CA TRP A 314 19.33 8.78 18.28
C TRP A 314 19.02 8.12 16.94
N THR A 315 19.78 7.09 16.54
CA THR A 315 19.53 6.36 15.30
C THR A 315 18.17 5.66 15.33
N VAL A 316 17.79 5.04 16.45
CA VAL A 316 16.47 4.44 16.65
C VAL A 316 15.39 5.52 16.59
N PHE A 317 15.58 6.65 17.28
CA PHE A 317 14.65 7.79 17.23
C PHE A 317 14.40 8.27 15.79
N PHE A 318 15.45 8.65 15.07
CA PHE A 318 15.33 9.20 13.72
C PHE A 318 14.69 8.21 12.75
N ARG A 319 15.09 6.94 12.84
CA ARG A 319 14.55 5.90 11.98
C ARG A 319 13.03 5.73 12.18
N HIS A 320 12.56 5.58 13.43
CA HIS A 320 11.14 5.42 13.71
C HIS A 320 10.34 6.71 13.56
N ALA A 321 10.95 7.88 13.79
CA ALA A 321 10.33 9.15 13.44
C ALA A 321 10.08 9.28 11.93
N GLY A 322 11.02 8.78 11.09
CA GLY A 322 10.80 8.67 9.64
C GLY A 322 9.63 7.76 9.29
N LEU A 323 9.50 6.60 9.98
CA LEU A 323 8.37 5.68 9.81
C LEU A 323 7.02 6.35 10.13
N VAL A 324 6.95 7.02 11.28
CA VAL A 324 5.74 7.77 11.69
C VAL A 324 5.42 8.87 10.70
N LEU A 325 6.43 9.64 10.27
CA LEU A 325 6.26 10.68 9.27
C LEU A 325 5.69 10.15 7.95
N ALA A 326 6.18 8.98 7.50
CA ALA A 326 5.66 8.34 6.30
C ALA A 326 4.17 8.00 6.43
N LEU A 327 3.78 7.33 7.50
CA LEU A 327 2.39 6.92 7.72
C LEU A 327 1.47 8.15 7.84
N VAL A 328 1.87 9.16 8.60
CA VAL A 328 1.10 10.41 8.76
C VAL A 328 0.95 11.17 7.44
N ALA A 329 1.98 11.15 6.57
CA ALA A 329 1.93 11.84 5.29
C ALA A 329 1.20 11.04 4.19
N VAL A 330 1.37 9.71 4.16
CA VAL A 330 0.86 8.83 3.10
C VAL A 330 -0.62 8.49 3.31
N THR A 331 -1.05 8.25 4.56
CA THR A 331 -2.44 7.82 4.85
C THR A 331 -3.49 8.80 4.34
N PRO A 332 -3.41 10.12 4.60
CA PRO A 332 -4.42 11.07 4.09
C PRO A 332 -4.46 11.13 2.55
N VAL A 333 -3.28 11.03 1.90
CA VAL A 333 -3.20 11.01 0.43
C VAL A 333 -3.84 9.74 -0.12
N LEU A 334 -3.59 8.59 0.51
CA LEU A 334 -4.22 7.32 0.12
C LEU A 334 -5.74 7.37 0.30
N VAL A 335 -6.22 7.81 1.46
CA VAL A 335 -7.67 7.90 1.75
C VAL A 335 -8.36 8.80 0.72
N SER A 336 -7.83 10.01 0.47
CA SER A 336 -8.42 10.90 -0.54
C SER A 336 -8.42 10.31 -1.95
N SER A 337 -7.40 9.50 -2.30
CA SER A 337 -7.35 8.82 -3.60
C SER A 337 -8.33 7.65 -3.68
N LEU A 338 -8.59 6.97 -2.57
CA LEU A 338 -9.57 5.89 -2.49
C LEU A 338 -11.01 6.42 -2.54
N ASP A 339 -11.31 7.57 -1.89
CA ASP A 339 -12.62 8.22 -1.97
C ASP A 339 -13.00 8.58 -3.42
N VAL A 340 -12.01 9.06 -4.22
CA VAL A 340 -12.21 9.32 -5.65
C VAL A 340 -12.37 8.02 -6.43
N LEU A 341 -11.58 6.99 -6.10
CA LEU A 341 -11.66 5.68 -6.75
C LEU A 341 -13.05 5.05 -6.58
N GLU A 342 -13.65 5.12 -5.39
CA GLU A 342 -14.96 4.55 -5.12
C GLU A 342 -16.04 5.16 -6.02
N GLN A 343 -16.03 6.50 -6.18
CA GLN A 343 -16.95 7.21 -7.07
C GLN A 343 -16.76 6.84 -8.54
N ASP A 344 -15.52 6.64 -8.99
CA ASP A 344 -15.20 6.32 -10.38
C ASP A 344 -15.40 4.82 -10.70
N ALA A 345 -15.23 3.93 -9.72
CA ALA A 345 -15.26 2.48 -9.93
C ALA A 345 -16.63 1.99 -10.40
N GLU A 346 -17.71 2.47 -9.78
CA GLU A 346 -19.08 2.12 -10.18
C GLU A 346 -19.37 2.59 -11.62
N ALA A 347 -18.96 3.83 -11.95
CA ALA A 347 -19.17 4.40 -13.27
C ALA A 347 -18.39 3.64 -14.36
N VAL A 348 -17.12 3.27 -14.09
CA VAL A 348 -16.26 2.54 -15.02
C VAL A 348 -16.72 1.09 -15.19
N ALA A 349 -17.05 0.38 -14.11
CA ALA A 349 -17.60 -0.97 -14.16
C ALA A 349 -18.92 -0.96 -14.95
N GLY A 350 -19.80 0.01 -14.66
CA GLY A 350 -21.04 0.22 -15.36
C GLY A 350 -20.86 0.44 -16.87
N GLU A 351 -19.89 1.25 -17.28
CA GLU A 351 -19.62 1.51 -18.69
C GLU A 351 -19.12 0.25 -19.43
N VAL A 352 -18.28 -0.57 -18.79
CA VAL A 352 -17.82 -1.85 -19.36
C VAL A 352 -19.00 -2.80 -19.59
N VAL A 353 -19.95 -2.85 -18.63
CA VAL A 353 -21.16 -3.68 -18.75
C VAL A 353 -22.06 -3.13 -19.84
N LEU A 354 -22.29 -1.82 -19.92
CA LEU A 354 -23.15 -1.19 -20.91
C LEU A 354 -22.64 -1.36 -22.34
N ARG A 355 -21.31 -1.40 -22.55
CA ARG A 355 -20.68 -1.66 -23.86
C ARG A 355 -20.61 -3.14 -24.24
N SER A 356 -20.97 -4.06 -23.35
CA SER A 356 -20.99 -5.49 -23.68
C SER A 356 -22.10 -5.84 -24.69
N GLU A 357 -21.99 -6.97 -25.37
CA GLU A 357 -22.99 -7.47 -26.31
C GLU A 357 -24.20 -8.14 -25.61
N LEU A 358 -24.28 -8.05 -24.26
CA LEU A 358 -25.36 -8.67 -23.50
C LEU A 358 -26.70 -7.91 -23.71
N PRO A 359 -27.85 -8.61 -23.63
CA PRO A 359 -29.15 -7.96 -23.61
C PRO A 359 -29.30 -6.95 -22.47
N LEU A 360 -30.05 -5.86 -22.67
CA LEU A 360 -30.24 -4.80 -21.68
C LEU A 360 -30.72 -5.30 -20.31
N THR A 361 -31.60 -6.30 -20.32
CA THR A 361 -32.10 -6.94 -19.10
C THR A 361 -31.00 -7.69 -18.31
N THR A 362 -30.10 -8.34 -19.03
CA THR A 362 -28.94 -9.00 -18.43
C THR A 362 -27.92 -7.96 -17.92
N LYS A 363 -27.70 -6.86 -18.66
CA LYS A 363 -26.86 -5.75 -18.22
C LYS A 363 -27.35 -5.15 -16.89
N ALA A 364 -28.66 -4.89 -16.76
CA ALA A 364 -29.24 -4.37 -15.52
C ALA A 364 -28.98 -5.29 -14.33
N ARG A 365 -29.23 -6.59 -14.49
CA ARG A 365 -29.00 -7.59 -13.43
C ARG A 365 -27.52 -7.74 -13.05
N VAL A 366 -26.62 -7.70 -14.04
CA VAL A 366 -25.18 -7.72 -13.79
C VAL A 366 -24.74 -6.49 -12.99
N LEU A 367 -25.29 -5.31 -13.30
CA LEU A 367 -24.99 -4.08 -12.56
C LEU A 367 -25.47 -4.14 -11.10
N SER A 368 -26.65 -4.78 -10.85
CA SER A 368 -27.14 -5.00 -9.50
C SER A 368 -26.23 -5.94 -8.72
N ASP A 369 -25.88 -7.10 -9.30
CA ASP A 369 -25.01 -8.07 -8.65
C ASP A 369 -23.63 -7.45 -8.30
N LEU A 370 -23.11 -6.59 -9.19
CA LEU A 370 -21.83 -5.89 -8.93
C LEU A 370 -21.96 -4.85 -7.82
N ALA A 371 -23.08 -4.15 -7.72
CA ALA A 371 -23.34 -3.20 -6.65
C ALA A 371 -23.51 -3.92 -5.30
N ASP A 372 -24.32 -4.98 -5.24
CA ASP A 372 -24.51 -5.79 -4.05
C ASP A 372 -23.18 -6.40 -3.56
N ALA A 373 -22.35 -6.90 -4.50
CA ALA A 373 -21.03 -7.42 -4.18
C ALA A 373 -20.06 -6.33 -3.68
N ALA A 374 -20.19 -5.09 -4.16
CA ALA A 374 -19.39 -3.97 -3.66
C ALA A 374 -19.77 -3.64 -2.22
N ASP A 375 -21.06 -3.54 -1.91
CA ASP A 375 -21.56 -3.26 -0.55
C ASP A 375 -21.15 -4.36 0.45
N GLU A 376 -21.24 -5.65 0.05
CA GLU A 376 -20.86 -6.78 0.90
C GLU A 376 -19.35 -6.91 1.14
N SER A 377 -18.53 -6.42 0.22
CA SER A 377 -17.06 -6.59 0.28
C SER A 377 -16.32 -5.44 0.96
N GLU A 378 -16.98 -4.35 1.32
CA GLU A 378 -16.32 -3.24 2.02
C GLU A 378 -15.52 -3.73 3.27
N PRO A 379 -14.28 -3.33 3.44
CA PRO A 379 -13.50 -2.30 2.73
C PRO A 379 -12.61 -2.84 1.60
N SER A 380 -12.90 -3.98 1.02
CA SER A 380 -12.12 -4.64 -0.03
C SER A 380 -12.79 -4.47 -1.40
N VAL A 381 -12.02 -4.58 -2.47
CA VAL A 381 -12.60 -4.63 -3.83
C VAL A 381 -13.34 -5.96 -4.01
N PRO A 382 -14.56 -5.96 -4.56
CA PRO A 382 -15.36 -7.18 -4.75
C PRO A 382 -14.68 -8.14 -5.73
N ASP A 383 -14.84 -9.45 -5.48
CA ASP A 383 -14.49 -10.46 -6.48
C ASP A 383 -15.58 -10.50 -7.56
N VAL A 384 -15.33 -9.75 -8.64
CA VAL A 384 -16.26 -9.65 -9.78
C VAL A 384 -16.58 -11.01 -10.39
N ARG A 385 -15.63 -11.96 -10.38
CA ARG A 385 -15.87 -13.30 -10.93
C ARG A 385 -16.80 -14.11 -10.03
N GLU A 386 -16.63 -14.03 -8.72
CA GLU A 386 -17.51 -14.70 -7.76
C GLU A 386 -18.91 -14.09 -7.81
N ALA A 387 -19.02 -12.76 -7.86
CA ALA A 387 -20.29 -12.05 -7.96
C ALA A 387 -21.08 -12.45 -9.21
N LEU A 388 -20.40 -12.70 -10.33
CA LEU A 388 -21.05 -13.06 -11.60
C LEU A 388 -21.09 -14.57 -11.89
N ALA A 389 -20.47 -15.41 -11.06
CA ALA A 389 -20.38 -16.87 -11.30
C ALA A 389 -21.75 -17.57 -11.37
N ALA A 390 -22.73 -17.10 -10.61
CA ALA A 390 -24.09 -17.66 -10.62
C ALA A 390 -24.84 -17.44 -11.94
N ARG A 391 -24.36 -16.55 -12.81
CA ARG A 391 -24.95 -16.17 -14.10
C ARG A 391 -24.18 -16.68 -15.31
N ASP A 392 -23.07 -17.37 -15.10
CA ASP A 392 -22.27 -17.95 -16.18
C ASP A 392 -23.01 -19.18 -16.69
N GLY A 393 -23.91 -18.97 -17.67
CA GLY A 393 -24.51 -20.04 -18.46
C GLY A 393 -23.47 -20.60 -19.44
N ASP A 394 -23.87 -21.55 -20.31
CA ASP A 394 -22.99 -22.27 -21.25
C ASP A 394 -22.17 -21.39 -22.25
N ASP A 395 -22.38 -20.09 -22.31
CA ASP A 395 -21.86 -19.23 -23.38
C ASP A 395 -20.53 -18.51 -23.08
N GLY A 396 -20.00 -18.53 -21.84
CA GLY A 396 -18.73 -17.87 -21.47
C GLY A 396 -18.69 -16.33 -21.68
N ALA A 397 -19.81 -15.72 -22.07
CA ALA A 397 -19.88 -14.29 -22.35
C ALA A 397 -19.79 -13.45 -21.07
N VAL A 398 -20.35 -13.96 -19.96
CA VAL A 398 -20.33 -13.31 -18.65
C VAL A 398 -18.94 -13.40 -18.03
N SER A 399 -18.26 -14.56 -18.17
CA SER A 399 -16.88 -14.72 -17.66
C SER A 399 -15.90 -13.76 -18.38
N GLY A 400 -16.02 -13.61 -19.69
CA GLY A 400 -15.23 -12.64 -20.45
C GLY A 400 -15.55 -11.18 -20.08
N LEU A 401 -16.78 -10.88 -19.65
CA LEU A 401 -17.15 -9.57 -19.13
C LEU A 401 -16.52 -9.35 -17.75
N ALA A 402 -16.59 -10.35 -16.85
CA ALA A 402 -15.97 -10.28 -15.52
C ALA A 402 -14.47 -9.98 -15.61
N ASP A 403 -13.76 -10.60 -16.56
CA ASP A 403 -12.34 -10.34 -16.79
C ASP A 403 -12.07 -8.89 -17.21
N ARG A 404 -12.87 -8.33 -18.12
CA ARG A 404 -12.73 -6.93 -18.56
C ARG A 404 -13.05 -5.94 -17.44
N VAL A 405 -14.07 -6.19 -16.64
CA VAL A 405 -14.42 -5.36 -15.48
C VAL A 405 -13.28 -5.40 -14.46
N THR A 406 -12.78 -6.59 -14.12
CA THR A 406 -11.66 -6.77 -13.19
C THR A 406 -10.40 -6.03 -13.66
N GLU A 407 -10.03 -6.15 -14.94
CA GLU A 407 -8.83 -5.47 -15.48
C GLU A 407 -8.99 -3.95 -15.41
N ARG A 408 -10.16 -3.40 -15.73
CA ARG A 408 -10.44 -1.96 -15.62
C ARG A 408 -10.42 -1.46 -14.17
N LEU A 409 -10.96 -2.22 -13.24
CA LEU A 409 -10.86 -1.90 -11.82
C LEU A 409 -9.42 -1.92 -11.35
N HIS A 410 -8.60 -2.90 -11.75
CA HIS A 410 -7.19 -2.96 -11.42
C HIS A 410 -6.41 -1.76 -11.99
N GLU A 411 -6.74 -1.26 -13.19
CA GLU A 411 -6.14 -0.04 -13.75
C GLU A 411 -6.47 1.19 -12.89
N LEU A 412 -7.73 1.35 -12.49
CA LEU A 412 -8.16 2.45 -11.62
C LEU A 412 -7.49 2.39 -10.25
N ILE A 413 -7.47 1.21 -9.63
CA ILE A 413 -6.84 0.99 -8.34
C ILE A 413 -5.35 1.33 -8.42
N ALA A 414 -4.64 0.86 -9.45
CA ALA A 414 -3.23 1.18 -9.65
C ALA A 414 -3.00 2.69 -9.75
N ARG A 415 -3.90 3.43 -10.39
CA ARG A 415 -3.85 4.91 -10.48
C ARG A 415 -4.09 5.60 -9.14
N ALA A 416 -5.03 5.12 -8.33
CA ALA A 416 -5.30 5.68 -7.00
C ALA A 416 -4.07 5.58 -6.07
N PHE A 417 -3.21 4.57 -6.25
CA PHE A 417 -1.98 4.40 -5.49
C PHE A 417 -0.79 5.22 -6.02
N ARG A 418 -0.93 5.90 -7.15
CA ARG A 418 0.14 6.66 -7.80
C ARG A 418 0.71 7.75 -6.91
N ASP A 419 -0.12 8.67 -6.43
CA ASP A 419 0.32 9.81 -5.64
C ASP A 419 0.92 9.38 -4.29
N PRO A 420 0.35 8.43 -3.53
CA PRO A 420 0.99 7.84 -2.37
C PRO A 420 2.39 7.27 -2.65
N PHE A 421 2.58 6.51 -3.75
CA PHE A 421 3.90 6.00 -4.12
C PHE A 421 4.88 7.10 -4.53
N LEU A 422 4.43 8.13 -5.25
CA LEU A 422 5.27 9.28 -5.61
C LEU A 422 5.71 10.07 -4.38
N LEU A 423 4.86 10.21 -3.37
CA LEU A 423 5.24 10.79 -2.09
C LEU A 423 6.35 9.98 -1.40
N CYS A 424 6.23 8.66 -1.39
CA CYS A 424 7.28 7.77 -0.89
C CYS A 424 8.57 7.89 -1.72
N ALA A 425 8.47 8.01 -3.05
CA ALA A 425 9.61 8.24 -3.94
C ALA A 425 10.33 9.57 -3.60
N GLY A 426 9.57 10.60 -3.23
CA GLY A 426 10.10 11.87 -2.73
C GLY A 426 10.97 11.70 -1.48
N PHE A 427 10.57 10.86 -0.52
CA PHE A 427 11.41 10.52 0.64
C PHE A 427 12.68 9.76 0.22
N GLY A 428 12.60 8.83 -0.74
CA GLY A 428 13.77 8.13 -1.30
C GLY A 428 14.75 9.10 -1.94
N LEU A 429 14.26 10.06 -2.70
CA LEU A 429 15.05 11.11 -3.31
C LEU A 429 15.67 12.04 -2.26
N LEU A 430 14.91 12.44 -1.25
CA LEU A 430 15.43 13.22 -0.13
C LEU A 430 16.59 12.48 0.56
N SER A 431 16.46 11.17 0.78
CA SER A 431 17.55 10.35 1.31
C SER A 431 18.80 10.41 0.40
N ALA A 432 18.62 10.30 -0.92
CA ALA A 432 19.73 10.41 -1.88
C ALA A 432 20.42 11.76 -1.82
N LEU A 433 19.66 12.85 -1.77
CA LEU A 433 20.20 14.21 -1.69
C LEU A 433 20.96 14.47 -0.38
N LEU A 434 20.41 14.06 0.76
CA LEU A 434 21.07 14.16 2.05
C LEU A 434 22.37 13.35 2.09
N ALA A 435 22.39 12.15 1.47
CA ALA A 435 23.57 11.31 1.37
C ALA A 435 24.74 11.97 0.61
N LEU A 436 24.45 12.82 -0.39
CA LEU A 436 25.49 13.60 -1.09
C LEU A 436 26.22 14.56 -0.14
N GLY A 437 25.52 15.08 0.88
CA GLY A 437 26.10 15.93 1.93
C GLY A 437 27.15 15.21 2.81
N LEU A 438 27.11 13.89 2.90
CA LEU A 438 28.09 13.10 3.70
C LEU A 438 29.47 13.05 3.07
N GLY A 439 29.66 13.46 1.83
CA GLY A 439 30.90 13.33 1.04
C GLY A 439 31.91 14.48 1.16
N HIS A 440 31.99 15.20 2.28
CA HIS A 440 32.85 16.41 2.42
C HIS A 440 34.37 16.19 2.35
N ALA A 441 34.89 14.96 2.20
CA ALA A 441 36.33 14.68 2.28
C ALA A 441 37.01 14.23 0.96
N GLY A 442 36.33 14.24 -0.21
CA GLY A 442 36.99 13.83 -1.45
C GLY A 442 36.15 14.07 -2.69
N GLY A 443 36.42 15.14 -3.41
CA GLY A 443 35.66 15.61 -4.57
C GLY A 443 35.47 14.61 -5.73
N ARG A 444 36.25 13.53 -5.78
CA ARG A 444 36.20 12.52 -6.87
C ARG A 444 35.00 11.55 -6.79
N ALA A 445 34.45 11.30 -5.59
CA ALA A 445 33.32 10.39 -5.42
C ALA A 445 31.94 11.06 -5.64
N ARG A 446 31.88 12.39 -5.69
CA ARG A 446 30.64 13.16 -5.84
C ARG A 446 30.13 13.20 -7.28
N ALA A 447 31.02 13.38 -8.25
CA ALA A 447 30.63 13.54 -9.65
C ALA A 447 29.77 12.38 -10.19
N PRO A 448 30.15 11.09 -10.01
CA PRO A 448 29.31 9.98 -10.47
C PRO A 448 28.01 9.84 -9.69
N ALA A 449 28.00 10.13 -8.37
CA ALA A 449 26.79 10.07 -7.55
C ALA A 449 25.81 11.20 -7.92
N ILE A 450 26.29 12.42 -8.14
CA ILE A 450 25.47 13.54 -8.63
C ILE A 450 24.94 13.23 -10.02
N ALA A 451 25.78 12.69 -10.91
CA ALA A 451 25.34 12.30 -12.25
C ALA A 451 24.24 11.21 -12.21
N PHE A 452 24.39 10.20 -11.34
CA PHE A 452 23.40 9.15 -11.17
C PHE A 452 22.07 9.71 -10.64
N VAL A 453 22.10 10.56 -9.61
CA VAL A 453 20.89 11.24 -9.10
C VAL A 453 20.27 12.13 -10.17
N ALA A 454 21.07 12.89 -10.92
CA ALA A 454 20.57 13.75 -12.00
C ALA A 454 19.93 12.96 -13.13
N VAL A 455 20.51 11.84 -13.55
CA VAL A 455 19.95 10.93 -14.56
C VAL A 455 18.62 10.33 -14.09
N ALA A 456 18.54 9.91 -12.81
CA ALA A 456 17.30 9.38 -12.25
C ALA A 456 16.20 10.45 -12.14
N LEU A 457 16.57 11.69 -11.76
CA LEU A 457 15.64 12.82 -11.76
C LEU A 457 15.14 13.15 -13.16
N ALA A 458 16.06 13.20 -14.14
CA ALA A 458 15.68 13.44 -15.53
C ALA A 458 14.79 12.32 -16.08
N GLY A 459 15.13 11.06 -15.81
CA GLY A 459 14.33 9.89 -16.18
C GLY A 459 12.93 9.91 -15.55
N GLY A 460 12.84 10.23 -14.26
CA GLY A 460 11.58 10.39 -13.55
C GLY A 460 10.72 11.55 -14.09
N ALA A 461 11.35 12.68 -14.39
CA ALA A 461 10.65 13.82 -15.01
C ALA A 461 10.13 13.49 -16.42
N VAL A 462 10.90 12.74 -17.22
CA VAL A 462 10.46 12.28 -18.55
C VAL A 462 9.31 11.27 -18.40
N ALA A 463 9.41 10.29 -17.48
CA ALA A 463 8.34 9.34 -17.22
C ALA A 463 7.04 10.04 -16.79
N LEU A 464 7.14 11.01 -15.87
CA LEU A 464 6.01 11.83 -15.43
C LEU A 464 5.41 12.66 -16.59
N ALA A 465 6.26 13.27 -17.43
CA ALA A 465 5.79 14.06 -18.58
C ALA A 465 5.12 13.18 -19.66
N VAL A 466 5.62 11.95 -19.85
CA VAL A 466 5.02 10.98 -20.77
C VAL A 466 3.67 10.52 -20.22
N ASP A 467 3.59 10.20 -18.93
CA ASP A 467 2.36 9.77 -18.31
C ASP A 467 1.30 10.89 -18.27
N LEU A 468 1.68 12.12 -17.92
CA LEU A 468 0.76 13.26 -17.98
C LEU A 468 0.21 13.49 -19.42
N ARG A 469 1.00 13.16 -20.46
CA ARG A 469 0.53 13.24 -21.85
C ARG A 469 -0.32 12.05 -22.26
N LEU A 470 0.05 10.84 -21.86
CA LEU A 470 -0.68 9.61 -22.18
C LEU A 470 -1.91 9.47 -21.29
N GLY A 471 -1.83 9.80 -20.00
CA GLY A 471 -2.94 9.76 -19.07
C GLY A 471 -4.07 10.75 -19.40
N ALA A 472 -3.74 11.89 -20.04
CA ALA A 472 -4.74 12.81 -20.58
C ALA A 472 -5.44 12.29 -21.86
N LEU A 473 -4.87 11.23 -22.49
CA LEU A 473 -5.44 10.59 -23.68
C LEU A 473 -6.24 9.33 -23.34
N ASP A 474 -5.95 8.70 -22.19
CA ASP A 474 -6.54 7.41 -21.75
C ASP A 474 -7.12 7.52 -20.32
N ASP A 475 -7.79 8.59 -19.98
CA ASP A 475 -8.52 8.69 -18.72
C ASP A 475 -9.78 7.79 -18.80
N PRO A 476 -9.84 6.67 -18.08
CA PRO A 476 -11.03 5.81 -18.10
C PRO A 476 -12.26 6.54 -17.54
N ALA A 477 -12.08 7.52 -16.65
CA ALA A 477 -13.15 8.37 -16.18
C ALA A 477 -13.67 9.33 -17.28
N ALA A 478 -12.86 9.71 -18.27
CA ALA A 478 -13.32 10.54 -19.38
C ALA A 478 -14.33 9.81 -20.27
N ASP A 479 -14.29 8.49 -20.34
CA ASP A 479 -15.25 7.67 -21.07
C ASP A 479 -16.57 7.47 -20.29
N THR A 480 -16.60 7.77 -19.01
CA THR A 480 -17.78 7.64 -18.14
C THR A 480 -18.63 8.90 -18.10
N ASP A 481 -18.17 10.00 -18.71
CA ASP A 481 -18.96 11.26 -18.80
C ASP A 481 -20.34 10.97 -19.41
N PRO A 482 -21.43 11.06 -18.64
CA PRO A 482 -22.77 10.72 -19.12
C PRO A 482 -23.23 11.67 -20.22
N CYS A 483 -22.61 12.87 -20.32
CA CYS A 483 -22.93 13.88 -21.32
C CYS A 483 -22.25 13.63 -22.67
N ARG A 484 -21.30 12.70 -22.73
CA ARG A 484 -20.75 12.21 -24.00
C ARG A 484 -21.54 10.99 -24.46
N ALA A 485 -22.17 11.08 -25.63
CA ALA A 485 -22.85 9.92 -26.21
C ALA A 485 -21.82 8.79 -26.43
N PRO A 486 -22.08 7.55 -25.93
CA PRO A 486 -21.25 6.41 -26.28
C PRO A 486 -21.31 6.22 -27.79
N THR A 487 -20.17 6.05 -28.46
CA THR A 487 -20.12 5.62 -29.85
C THR A 487 -20.37 4.11 -29.86
N PRO A 488 -21.55 3.62 -30.24
CA PRO A 488 -21.77 2.18 -30.42
C PRO A 488 -20.86 1.71 -31.55
N GLU A 489 -20.15 0.64 -31.35
CA GLU A 489 -19.41 -0.05 -32.41
C GLU A 489 -20.43 -0.55 -33.43
N GLY A 490 -20.30 -0.08 -34.67
CA GLY A 490 -21.29 -0.05 -35.69
C GLY A 490 -21.97 -1.34 -36.08
N GLY A 491 -23.26 -1.24 -36.29
CA GLY A 491 -24.09 -2.16 -37.04
C GLY A 491 -25.14 -1.35 -37.81
N ASP A 492 -25.33 -1.67 -39.07
CA ASP A 492 -26.44 -1.15 -39.90
C ASP A 492 -27.62 -2.11 -39.76
N GLY A 493 -28.61 -1.76 -38.92
CA GLY A 493 -29.84 -2.56 -38.76
C GLY A 493 -30.76 -2.02 -37.67
N LEU A 494 -31.98 -2.59 -37.63
CA LEU A 494 -32.99 -2.18 -36.65
C LEU A 494 -32.55 -2.45 -35.20
N GLU A 495 -31.84 -3.54 -34.97
CA GLU A 495 -31.30 -3.91 -33.64
C GLU A 495 -30.26 -2.90 -33.15
N ALA A 496 -29.32 -2.52 -34.01
CA ALA A 496 -28.33 -1.48 -33.71
C ALA A 496 -28.98 -0.11 -33.50
N ALA A 497 -30.07 0.21 -34.21
CA ALA A 497 -30.83 1.43 -34.01
C ALA A 497 -31.51 1.46 -32.63
N VAL A 498 -32.12 0.32 -32.22
CA VAL A 498 -32.74 0.20 -30.88
C VAL A 498 -31.73 0.33 -29.78
N GLU A 499 -30.55 -0.29 -29.92
CA GLU A 499 -29.46 -0.15 -28.95
C GLU A 499 -28.95 1.28 -28.84
N ARG A 500 -28.74 1.98 -29.98
CA ARG A 500 -28.36 3.41 -29.98
C ARG A 500 -29.41 4.30 -29.32
N ILE A 501 -30.70 4.04 -29.54
CA ILE A 501 -31.80 4.76 -28.89
C ILE A 501 -31.74 4.54 -27.37
N ALA A 502 -31.59 3.28 -26.94
CA ALA A 502 -31.51 2.94 -25.51
C ALA A 502 -30.32 3.59 -24.83
N LEU A 503 -29.10 3.43 -25.39
CA LEU A 503 -27.88 4.03 -24.84
C LEU A 503 -27.88 5.55 -24.90
N GLY A 504 -28.39 6.14 -25.99
CA GLY A 504 -28.53 7.59 -26.12
C GLY A 504 -29.52 8.18 -25.11
N SER A 505 -30.61 7.47 -24.86
CA SER A 505 -31.61 7.86 -23.86
C SER A 505 -31.06 7.78 -22.44
N LEU A 506 -30.35 6.69 -22.12
CA LEU A 506 -29.66 6.53 -20.85
C LEU A 506 -28.61 7.61 -20.62
N SER A 507 -27.79 7.88 -21.64
CA SER A 507 -26.77 8.93 -21.56
C SER A 507 -27.35 10.32 -21.34
N GLY A 508 -28.40 10.66 -22.09
CA GLY A 508 -29.06 11.95 -21.95
C GLY A 508 -29.76 12.11 -20.60
N ALA A 509 -30.43 11.08 -20.11
CA ALA A 509 -31.06 11.08 -18.78
C ALA A 509 -30.02 11.18 -17.66
N ALA A 510 -28.94 10.42 -17.75
CA ALA A 510 -27.83 10.44 -16.79
C ALA A 510 -27.15 11.82 -16.74
N CYS A 511 -26.91 12.44 -17.91
CA CYS A 511 -26.37 13.80 -18.01
C CYS A 511 -27.31 14.84 -17.38
N GLU A 512 -28.61 14.74 -17.61
CA GLU A 512 -29.60 15.68 -17.08
C GLU A 512 -29.76 15.55 -15.56
N LEU A 513 -29.66 14.31 -15.04
CA LEU A 513 -29.77 14.01 -13.61
C LEU A 513 -28.45 14.17 -12.85
N GLY A 514 -27.31 14.26 -13.54
CA GLY A 514 -25.98 14.35 -12.93
C GLY A 514 -25.53 13.06 -12.27
N VAL A 515 -25.94 11.90 -12.78
CA VAL A 515 -25.63 10.56 -12.25
C VAL A 515 -25.00 9.67 -13.32
N SER A 516 -24.48 8.49 -12.94
CA SER A 516 -23.92 7.52 -13.90
C SER A 516 -25.04 6.89 -14.77
N ARG A 517 -24.68 6.42 -15.97
CA ARG A 517 -25.61 5.68 -16.85
C ARG A 517 -26.07 4.38 -16.17
N ALA A 518 -25.19 3.73 -15.41
CA ALA A 518 -25.47 2.53 -14.66
C ALA A 518 -26.53 2.77 -13.56
N ALA A 519 -26.43 3.88 -12.84
CA ALA A 519 -27.42 4.27 -11.83
C ALA A 519 -28.80 4.48 -12.45
N VAL A 520 -28.90 5.17 -13.61
CA VAL A 520 -30.18 5.31 -14.30
C VAL A 520 -30.76 3.96 -14.74
N LEU A 521 -29.94 3.03 -15.22
CA LEU A 521 -30.41 1.70 -15.65
C LEU A 521 -30.88 0.85 -14.46
N ARG A 522 -30.18 0.86 -13.33
CA ARG A 522 -30.61 0.15 -12.10
C ARG A 522 -31.92 0.69 -11.57
N GLU A 523 -32.08 2.01 -11.56
CA GLU A 523 -33.30 2.67 -11.12
C GLU A 523 -34.48 2.33 -12.05
N LEU A 524 -34.23 2.27 -13.37
CA LEU A 524 -35.25 1.83 -14.35
C LEU A 524 -35.60 0.34 -14.19
N ALA A 525 -34.64 -0.49 -13.78
CA ALA A 525 -34.89 -1.90 -13.48
C ALA A 525 -35.69 -2.10 -12.16
N GLY A 526 -35.80 -1.05 -11.34
CA GLY A 526 -36.52 -1.10 -10.06
C GLY A 526 -35.69 -1.67 -8.90
N GLU A 527 -34.37 -1.71 -9.07
CA GLU A 527 -33.44 -2.31 -8.11
C GLU A 527 -32.95 -1.29 -7.06
N THR A 528 -33.09 0.00 -7.32
CA THR A 528 -32.81 1.08 -6.39
C THR A 528 -33.97 2.07 -6.32
N SER A 529 -34.00 2.93 -5.31
CA SER A 529 -35.02 3.98 -5.14
C SER A 529 -34.39 5.31 -4.71
N GLU A 530 -33.19 5.60 -5.22
CA GLU A 530 -32.41 6.79 -4.84
C GLU A 530 -32.83 8.05 -5.60
N LEU A 531 -33.34 7.89 -6.82
CA LEU A 531 -33.76 9.00 -7.65
C LEU A 531 -35.27 9.29 -7.52
N PRO A 532 -35.67 10.59 -7.45
CA PRO A 532 -37.09 10.95 -7.47
C PRO A 532 -37.75 10.47 -8.76
N THR A 533 -38.77 9.62 -8.64
CA THR A 533 -39.43 8.93 -9.76
C THR A 533 -39.91 9.91 -10.85
N ASP A 534 -40.43 11.06 -10.46
CA ASP A 534 -40.91 12.11 -11.37
C ASP A 534 -39.77 12.76 -12.19
N ARG A 535 -38.59 12.96 -11.58
CA ARG A 535 -37.40 13.46 -12.29
C ARG A 535 -36.85 12.43 -13.25
N LEU A 536 -36.74 11.19 -12.82
CA LEU A 536 -36.28 10.08 -13.66
C LEU A 536 -37.19 9.93 -14.88
N GLU A 537 -38.51 9.87 -14.66
CA GLU A 537 -39.48 9.74 -15.71
C GLU A 537 -39.39 10.85 -16.77
N ASN A 538 -39.29 12.10 -16.30
CA ASN A 538 -39.16 13.24 -17.20
C ASN A 538 -37.84 13.23 -17.99
N ALA A 539 -36.72 12.92 -17.33
CA ALA A 539 -35.42 12.84 -17.97
C ALA A 539 -35.37 11.73 -19.03
N VAL A 540 -35.87 10.53 -18.68
CA VAL A 540 -35.91 9.39 -19.62
C VAL A 540 -36.81 9.70 -20.82
N ARG A 541 -38.03 10.21 -20.63
CA ARG A 541 -38.95 10.55 -21.72
C ARG A 541 -38.34 11.58 -22.67
N THR A 542 -37.79 12.68 -22.14
CA THR A 542 -37.19 13.74 -22.94
C THR A 542 -36.04 13.21 -23.79
N ASN A 543 -35.24 12.31 -23.25
CA ASN A 543 -34.05 11.80 -23.93
C ASN A 543 -34.37 10.64 -24.88
N VAL A 544 -35.43 9.84 -24.64
CA VAL A 544 -35.97 8.89 -25.61
C VAL A 544 -36.47 9.62 -26.86
N ASP A 545 -37.21 10.71 -26.70
CA ASP A 545 -37.68 11.52 -27.84
C ASP A 545 -36.53 12.07 -28.67
N ARG A 546 -35.50 12.60 -28.04
CA ARG A 546 -34.29 13.10 -28.74
C ARG A 546 -33.53 11.98 -29.48
N ALA A 547 -33.39 10.81 -28.86
CA ALA A 547 -32.69 9.67 -29.46
C ALA A 547 -33.45 9.12 -30.68
N LEU A 548 -34.78 9.04 -30.60
CA LEU A 548 -35.65 8.65 -31.73
C LEU A 548 -35.58 9.66 -32.87
N GLU A 549 -35.53 10.97 -32.59
CA GLU A 549 -35.39 12.02 -33.58
C GLU A 549 -34.07 11.90 -34.31
N ALA A 550 -32.96 11.70 -33.58
CA ALA A 550 -31.63 11.52 -34.13
C ALA A 550 -31.53 10.27 -35.04
N GLU A 551 -32.14 9.15 -34.70
CA GLU A 551 -32.17 7.94 -35.57
C GLU A 551 -33.08 8.08 -36.78
N THR A 552 -34.15 8.89 -36.67
CA THR A 552 -35.00 9.21 -37.80
C THR A 552 -34.28 10.12 -38.81
N GLU A 553 -33.51 11.11 -38.34
CA GLU A 553 -32.68 11.98 -39.16
C GLU A 553 -31.51 11.23 -39.84
N ARG A 554 -31.00 10.18 -39.19
CA ARG A 554 -29.98 9.29 -39.81
C ARG A 554 -30.54 8.41 -40.92
N GLY A 555 -31.89 8.29 -41.02
CA GLY A 555 -32.55 7.44 -42.00
C GLY A 555 -32.53 5.94 -41.67
N THR A 556 -32.13 5.58 -40.48
CA THR A 556 -32.17 4.18 -39.96
C THR A 556 -33.58 3.77 -39.54
N LEU A 557 -34.43 4.71 -39.16
CA LEU A 557 -35.84 4.53 -38.91
C LEU A 557 -36.67 5.27 -39.97
N ASP A 558 -37.62 4.57 -40.60
CA ASP A 558 -38.61 5.22 -41.44
C ASP A 558 -39.39 6.25 -40.59
N GLY A 559 -39.64 7.43 -41.13
CA GLY A 559 -40.35 8.52 -40.44
C GLY A 559 -41.70 8.11 -39.88
N THR A 560 -42.37 7.13 -40.51
CA THR A 560 -43.65 6.55 -40.03
C THR A 560 -43.46 5.70 -38.81
N ILE A 561 -42.43 4.85 -38.79
CA ILE A 561 -42.07 3.98 -37.65
C ILE A 561 -41.57 4.84 -36.49
N GLY A 562 -40.74 5.86 -36.76
CA GLY A 562 -40.27 6.79 -35.74
C GLY A 562 -41.38 7.58 -35.06
N ALA A 563 -42.39 8.03 -35.84
CA ALA A 563 -43.57 8.71 -35.31
C ALA A 563 -44.46 7.77 -34.46
N PHE A 564 -44.63 6.52 -34.89
CA PHE A 564 -45.36 5.51 -34.13
C PHE A 564 -44.69 5.16 -32.80
N LEU A 565 -43.39 4.93 -32.81
CA LEU A 565 -42.59 4.65 -31.60
C LEU A 565 -42.60 5.84 -30.63
N ARG A 566 -42.49 7.09 -31.13
CA ARG A 566 -42.65 8.30 -30.30
C ARG A 566 -44.02 8.33 -29.62
N GLY A 567 -45.08 8.08 -30.35
CA GLY A 567 -46.45 8.07 -29.80
C GLY A 567 -46.67 6.99 -28.74
N LEU A 568 -46.03 5.82 -28.90
CA LEU A 568 -46.10 4.69 -27.97
C LEU A 568 -45.29 5.00 -26.69
N LEU A 569 -44.05 5.45 -26.82
CA LEU A 569 -43.15 5.64 -25.70
C LEU A 569 -43.41 6.95 -24.92
N ALA A 570 -43.92 8.00 -25.59
CA ALA A 570 -44.31 9.23 -24.93
C ALA A 570 -45.45 9.06 -23.92
N ASN A 571 -46.28 8.02 -24.10
CA ASN A 571 -47.41 7.72 -23.22
C ASN A 571 -47.21 6.44 -22.39
N ALA A 572 -46.07 5.74 -22.51
CA ALA A 572 -45.82 4.52 -21.76
C ALA A 572 -45.58 4.86 -20.28
N PRO A 573 -46.32 4.24 -19.34
CA PRO A 573 -46.00 4.39 -17.91
C PRO A 573 -44.60 3.85 -17.60
N LEU A 574 -43.87 4.48 -16.67
CA LEU A 574 -42.55 4.01 -16.25
C LEU A 574 -42.61 2.54 -15.76
N ASP A 575 -43.69 2.17 -15.11
CA ASP A 575 -43.94 0.80 -14.66
C ASP A 575 -44.01 -0.21 -15.81
N TRP A 576 -44.45 0.21 -17.01
CA TRP A 576 -44.41 -0.64 -18.20
C TRP A 576 -42.98 -0.85 -18.70
N ILE A 577 -42.15 0.21 -18.65
CA ILE A 577 -40.72 0.13 -18.98
C ILE A 577 -40.02 -0.77 -17.95
N ARG A 578 -40.33 -0.62 -16.66
CA ARG A 578 -39.82 -1.48 -15.56
C ARG A 578 -40.25 -2.94 -15.74
N GLN A 579 -41.50 -3.18 -16.10
CA GLN A 579 -42.00 -4.56 -16.40
C GLN A 579 -41.32 -5.15 -17.63
N ALA A 580 -41.08 -4.36 -18.65
CA ALA A 580 -40.36 -4.82 -19.86
C ALA A 580 -38.88 -5.14 -19.56
N LEU A 581 -38.27 -4.44 -18.63
CA LEU A 581 -36.88 -4.68 -18.19
C LEU A 581 -36.80 -5.79 -17.11
N GLY A 582 -37.80 -5.93 -16.23
CA GLY A 582 -37.81 -6.89 -15.12
C GLY A 582 -38.54 -8.23 -15.43
N GLY A 583 -39.29 -8.30 -16.51
CA GLY A 583 -40.10 -9.48 -16.90
C GLY A 583 -39.49 -10.33 -18.03
N LEU A 584 -38.27 -9.99 -18.45
CA LEU A 584 -37.45 -10.74 -19.39
C LEU A 584 -36.22 -11.31 -18.66
#